data_7fa67e46180f260a22251f164e46c4f4
#
_entry.id   7fa67e46180f260a22251f164e46c4f4
#
_cell.length_a   1.000
_cell.length_b   1.000
_cell.length_c   1.000
_cell.angle_alpha   90.00
_cell.angle_beta   90.00
_cell.angle_gamma   90.00
#
_symmetry.space_group_name_H-M   'P 1'
#
loop_
_entity.id
_entity.type
_entity.pdbx_description
1 polymer ?
#
loop_
_entity_poly.entity_id
_entity_poly.type
_entity_poly.pdbx_seq_one_letter_code
_entity_poly.pdbx_strand_id
1 'polypeptide(L)'
;PSGRTDMRSMLTSETIEHNCQCFKKQMERFIEFGEDKAIIVNNADWLLNLKYVELLRDVGACFTVNNMLRAECYKQRMEKGLSFLEFNYMIMQAYDFWHLNEHYGCNMQFGGDDQWSNMLAGTELIRRKSGKDAYAMTITLLLNSEGKKMGKTAKGAVWLDENKTSPYDFYQYWRNVDDADVMKCIKMLTFIPMQTIDEMEGWDDSRINEKKEILAYELTKLVHGEEKAQIAQSQAKAAFGGGGQLPEKIVKTDNPTVISVLVTAGICMSNGEARRLIQQGGVSVNDSKVTDINLPIADGDVIHKGKKVHVRIKLT
;
A
#
# COMPACT_ATOMS: atom_id res chain seq x y z
N PRO A 1 -8.87 16.35 1.31
CA PRO A 1 -9.18 16.09 2.72
C PRO A 1 -9.41 14.61 2.98
N SER A 2 -8.34 13.82 2.92
CA SER A 2 -8.39 12.35 3.09
C SER A 2 -7.91 11.92 4.49
N GLY A 3 -8.48 12.47 5.55
CA GLY A 3 -8.23 12.05 6.94
C GLY A 3 -6.82 12.35 7.51
N ARG A 4 -5.98 13.15 6.82
CA ARG A 4 -4.70 13.64 7.35
C ARG A 4 -4.87 15.03 7.95
N THR A 5 -4.21 15.25 9.08
CA THR A 5 -4.24 16.53 9.82
C THR A 5 -3.01 17.41 9.57
N ASP A 6 -1.98 16.88 8.91
CA ASP A 6 -0.72 17.58 8.68
C ASP A 6 -0.76 18.38 7.36
N MET A 7 -0.13 19.57 7.34
CA MET A 7 0.07 20.34 6.11
C MET A 7 0.92 19.54 5.13
N ARG A 8 0.48 19.45 3.87
CA ARG A 8 1.21 18.78 2.81
C ARG A 8 2.37 19.68 2.34
N SER A 9 3.56 19.10 2.14
CA SER A 9 4.64 19.77 1.43
C SER A 9 4.26 19.94 -0.05
N MET A 10 4.59 21.10 -0.64
CA MET A 10 4.44 21.32 -2.07
C MET A 10 5.47 20.46 -2.82
N LEU A 11 5.01 19.71 -3.82
CA LEU A 11 5.86 18.90 -4.68
C LEU A 11 6.28 19.72 -5.91
N THR A 12 7.51 19.49 -6.40
CA THR A 12 7.94 20.06 -7.68
C THR A 12 7.36 19.27 -8.84
N SER A 13 7.32 19.88 -10.04
CA SER A 13 6.84 19.22 -11.26
C SER A 13 7.65 17.96 -11.59
N GLU A 14 8.97 17.99 -11.38
CA GLU A 14 9.86 16.85 -11.61
C GLU A 14 9.54 15.70 -10.65
N THR A 15 9.24 16.02 -9.39
CA THR A 15 8.83 15.01 -8.40
C THR A 15 7.50 14.39 -8.76
N ILE A 16 6.54 15.19 -9.26
CA ILE A 16 5.23 14.69 -9.70
C ILE A 16 5.41 13.76 -10.88
N GLU A 17 6.18 14.16 -11.91
CA GLU A 17 6.44 13.34 -13.10
C GLU A 17 7.12 12.01 -12.71
N HIS A 18 8.17 12.07 -11.88
CA HIS A 18 8.82 10.87 -11.37
C HIS A 18 7.82 9.92 -10.67
N ASN A 19 6.95 10.46 -9.81
CA ASN A 19 5.94 9.66 -9.12
C ASN A 19 4.92 9.05 -10.10
N CYS A 20 4.49 9.79 -11.13
CA CYS A 20 3.60 9.27 -12.17
C CYS A 20 4.22 8.07 -12.89
N GLN A 21 5.49 8.13 -13.25
CA GLN A 21 6.21 7.01 -13.87
C GLN A 21 6.33 5.81 -12.93
N CYS A 22 6.59 6.06 -11.65
CA CYS A 22 6.61 5.00 -10.64
C CYS A 22 5.24 4.31 -10.49
N PHE A 23 4.14 5.07 -10.46
CA PHE A 23 2.78 4.52 -10.41
C PHE A 23 2.46 3.71 -11.66
N LYS A 24 2.75 4.24 -12.86
CA LYS A 24 2.53 3.54 -14.12
C LYS A 24 3.21 2.19 -14.11
N LYS A 25 4.52 2.15 -13.78
CA LYS A 25 5.31 0.91 -13.72
C LYS A 25 4.74 -0.12 -12.75
N GLN A 26 4.18 0.31 -11.62
CA GLN A 26 3.54 -0.60 -10.67
C GLN A 26 2.18 -1.09 -11.18
N MET A 27 1.40 -0.21 -11.81
CA MET A 27 0.07 -0.55 -12.35
C MET A 27 0.15 -1.46 -13.58
N GLU A 28 1.22 -1.40 -14.37
CA GLU A 28 1.45 -2.29 -15.53
C GLU A 28 1.43 -3.79 -15.18
N ARG A 29 1.55 -4.12 -13.91
CA ARG A 29 1.42 -5.52 -13.42
C ARG A 29 -0.04 -5.99 -13.36
N PHE A 30 -0.99 -5.07 -13.30
CA PHE A 30 -2.42 -5.36 -13.12
C PHE A 30 -3.26 -4.93 -14.31
N ILE A 31 -2.78 -3.94 -15.07
CA ILE A 31 -3.53 -3.27 -16.14
C ILE A 31 -2.63 -3.13 -17.35
N GLU A 32 -3.14 -3.48 -18.52
CA GLU A 32 -2.46 -3.23 -19.79
C GLU A 32 -2.70 -1.80 -20.25
N PHE A 33 -1.63 -1.05 -20.51
CA PHE A 33 -1.66 0.29 -21.08
C PHE A 33 -1.43 0.24 -22.59
N GLY A 34 -2.08 1.11 -23.34
CA GLY A 34 -1.90 1.23 -24.78
C GLY A 34 -3.14 1.75 -25.50
N GLU A 35 -3.09 1.73 -26.82
CA GLU A 35 -4.21 2.07 -27.70
C GLU A 35 -5.36 1.07 -27.44
N ASP A 36 -6.57 1.57 -27.29
CA ASP A 36 -7.79 0.80 -26.91
C ASP A 36 -7.71 0.04 -25.56
N LYS A 37 -6.74 0.42 -24.71
CA LYS A 37 -6.56 -0.14 -23.37
C LYS A 37 -6.59 0.98 -22.30
N ALA A 38 -6.02 0.71 -21.13
CA ALA A 38 -5.92 1.73 -20.09
C ALA A 38 -4.98 2.88 -20.51
N ILE A 39 -5.35 4.10 -20.14
CA ILE A 39 -4.53 5.30 -20.30
C ILE A 39 -4.29 5.99 -18.97
N ILE A 40 -3.14 6.64 -18.83
CA ILE A 40 -2.87 7.58 -17.75
C ILE A 40 -2.92 8.97 -18.32
N VAL A 41 -3.68 9.85 -17.70
CA VAL A 41 -3.75 11.27 -18.04
C VAL A 41 -3.39 12.11 -16.82
N ASN A 42 -2.80 13.27 -17.07
CA ASN A 42 -2.43 14.22 -16.02
C ASN A 42 -3.42 15.39 -16.04
N ASN A 43 -4.13 15.61 -14.93
CA ASN A 43 -5.08 16.70 -14.85
C ASN A 43 -4.44 18.10 -14.92
N ALA A 44 -3.12 18.21 -14.76
CA ALA A 44 -2.39 19.44 -15.03
C ALA A 44 -2.60 19.94 -16.47
N ASP A 45 -2.82 19.03 -17.43
CA ASP A 45 -2.99 19.37 -18.84
C ASP A 45 -4.20 20.27 -19.10
N TRP A 46 -5.24 20.15 -18.27
CA TRP A 46 -6.44 21.00 -18.37
C TRP A 46 -6.62 21.95 -17.19
N LEU A 47 -6.26 21.57 -15.94
CA LEU A 47 -6.48 22.43 -14.77
C LEU A 47 -5.58 23.66 -14.75
N LEU A 48 -4.31 23.55 -15.16
CA LEU A 48 -3.37 24.68 -15.13
C LEU A 48 -3.70 25.78 -16.13
N ASN A 49 -4.45 25.46 -17.17
CA ASN A 49 -4.86 26.42 -18.21
C ASN A 49 -6.22 27.07 -17.94
N LEU A 50 -6.89 26.70 -16.84
CA LEU A 50 -8.18 27.27 -16.49
C LEU A 50 -8.03 28.69 -15.96
N LYS A 51 -8.83 29.60 -16.52
CA LYS A 51 -8.94 30.94 -15.98
C LYS A 51 -9.92 30.95 -14.82
N TYR A 52 -9.46 31.42 -13.69
CA TYR A 52 -10.20 31.36 -12.43
C TYR A 52 -11.62 31.92 -12.51
N VAL A 53 -11.78 33.10 -13.10
CA VAL A 53 -13.11 33.74 -13.20
C VAL A 53 -14.04 32.96 -14.14
N GLU A 54 -13.51 32.42 -15.24
CA GLU A 54 -14.28 31.59 -16.16
C GLU A 54 -14.72 30.28 -15.46
N LEU A 55 -13.83 29.63 -14.71
CA LEU A 55 -14.16 28.45 -13.92
C LEU A 55 -15.28 28.72 -12.90
N LEU A 56 -15.18 29.84 -12.16
CA LEU A 56 -16.24 30.21 -11.19
C LEU A 56 -17.59 30.48 -11.87
N ARG A 57 -17.58 31.12 -13.02
CA ARG A 57 -18.79 31.42 -13.77
C ARG A 57 -19.44 30.16 -14.34
N ASP A 58 -18.65 29.27 -14.93
CA ASP A 58 -19.16 28.14 -15.70
C ASP A 58 -19.40 26.90 -14.83
N VAL A 59 -18.54 26.65 -13.88
CA VAL A 59 -18.56 25.47 -13.02
C VAL A 59 -19.03 25.83 -11.62
N GLY A 60 -18.50 26.90 -11.05
CA GLY A 60 -18.86 27.36 -9.70
C GLY A 60 -20.37 27.61 -9.54
N ALA A 61 -21.03 28.12 -10.60
CA ALA A 61 -22.48 28.29 -10.63
C ALA A 61 -23.28 26.98 -10.47
N CYS A 62 -22.67 25.84 -10.73
CA CYS A 62 -23.29 24.52 -10.53
C CYS A 62 -23.23 24.05 -9.06
N PHE A 63 -22.52 24.73 -8.18
CA PHE A 63 -22.32 24.37 -6.79
C PHE A 63 -22.94 25.39 -5.85
N THR A 64 -23.44 24.94 -4.71
CA THR A 64 -23.83 25.84 -3.62
C THR A 64 -23.01 25.49 -2.38
N VAL A 65 -22.46 26.52 -1.74
CA VAL A 65 -21.65 26.38 -0.52
C VAL A 65 -22.39 25.58 0.55
N ASN A 66 -23.69 25.84 0.72
CA ASN A 66 -24.51 25.13 1.71
C ASN A 66 -24.58 23.62 1.46
N ASN A 67 -24.66 23.18 0.20
CA ASN A 67 -24.67 21.76 -0.13
C ASN A 67 -23.28 21.15 0.04
N MET A 68 -22.24 21.87 -0.34
CA MET A 68 -20.87 21.40 -0.15
C MET A 68 -20.54 21.20 1.33
N LEU A 69 -20.90 22.15 2.19
CA LEU A 69 -20.66 22.08 3.64
C LEU A 69 -21.44 20.94 4.34
N ARG A 70 -22.49 20.39 3.72
CA ARG A 70 -23.19 19.20 4.24
C ARG A 70 -22.41 17.91 4.01
N ALA A 71 -21.44 17.90 3.12
CA ALA A 71 -20.63 16.72 2.84
C ALA A 71 -19.81 16.34 4.08
N GLU A 72 -19.77 15.04 4.39
CA GLU A 72 -19.12 14.52 5.59
C GLU A 72 -17.61 14.85 5.63
N CYS A 73 -16.97 14.86 4.48
CA CYS A 73 -15.55 15.25 4.36
C CYS A 73 -15.26 16.68 4.82
N TYR A 74 -16.25 17.60 4.76
CA TYR A 74 -16.09 18.97 5.25
C TYR A 74 -16.50 19.11 6.71
N LYS A 75 -17.56 18.43 7.18
CA LYS A 75 -17.99 18.50 8.57
C LYS A 75 -16.86 18.19 9.55
N GLN A 76 -16.11 17.11 9.29
CA GLN A 76 -14.98 16.68 10.11
C GLN A 76 -13.82 17.70 10.10
N ARG A 77 -13.71 18.54 9.06
CA ARG A 77 -12.65 19.52 8.90
C ARG A 77 -13.02 20.89 9.46
N MET A 78 -14.29 21.24 9.52
CA MET A 78 -14.74 22.55 9.98
C MET A 78 -14.26 22.89 11.38
N GLU A 79 -14.24 21.91 12.29
CA GLU A 79 -13.75 22.09 13.67
C GLU A 79 -12.26 22.41 13.76
N LYS A 80 -11.45 21.92 12.80
CA LYS A 80 -9.98 22.08 12.76
C LYS A 80 -9.52 23.18 11.81
N GLY A 81 -10.45 23.82 11.13
CA GLY A 81 -10.20 24.78 10.05
C GLY A 81 -10.12 24.10 8.68
N LEU A 82 -10.92 24.61 7.74
CA LEU A 82 -10.98 24.18 6.34
C LEU A 82 -10.36 25.28 5.48
N SER A 83 -9.23 24.99 4.84
CA SER A 83 -8.62 25.95 3.94
C SER A 83 -9.44 26.11 2.65
N PHE A 84 -9.30 27.27 1.99
CA PHE A 84 -9.98 27.53 0.73
C PHE A 84 -9.57 26.54 -0.37
N LEU A 85 -8.31 26.11 -0.39
CA LEU A 85 -7.83 25.08 -1.32
C LEU A 85 -8.52 23.74 -1.09
N GLU A 86 -8.62 23.31 0.17
CA GLU A 86 -9.32 22.06 0.52
C GLU A 86 -10.82 22.13 0.20
N PHE A 87 -11.43 23.28 0.37
CA PHE A 87 -12.84 23.50 -0.01
C PHE A 87 -13.05 23.40 -1.53
N ASN A 88 -12.14 23.96 -2.32
CA ASN A 88 -12.22 23.90 -3.78
C ASN A 88 -11.84 22.54 -4.36
N TYR A 89 -11.27 21.63 -3.57
CA TYR A 89 -10.85 20.32 -4.07
C TYR A 89 -12.01 19.52 -4.68
N MET A 90 -13.19 19.60 -4.07
CA MET A 90 -14.42 18.97 -4.60
C MET A 90 -14.75 19.49 -6.01
N ILE A 91 -14.62 20.78 -6.23
CA ILE A 91 -14.91 21.41 -7.52
C ILE A 91 -13.87 20.98 -8.57
N MET A 92 -12.59 20.95 -8.19
CA MET A 92 -11.52 20.50 -9.09
C MET A 92 -11.70 19.03 -9.51
N GLN A 93 -11.99 18.13 -8.56
CA GLN A 93 -12.24 16.72 -8.87
C GLN A 93 -13.53 16.53 -9.71
N ALA A 94 -14.56 17.30 -9.44
CA ALA A 94 -15.78 17.29 -10.24
C ALA A 94 -15.51 17.76 -11.68
N TYR A 95 -14.67 18.79 -11.84
CA TYR A 95 -14.24 19.25 -13.14
C TYR A 95 -13.42 18.19 -13.90
N ASP A 96 -12.51 17.51 -13.22
CA ASP A 96 -11.74 16.40 -13.78
C ASP A 96 -12.68 15.32 -14.35
N PHE A 97 -13.68 14.90 -13.56
CA PHE A 97 -14.62 13.88 -14.01
C PHE A 97 -15.47 14.36 -15.21
N TRP A 98 -15.93 15.61 -15.21
CA TRP A 98 -16.62 16.18 -16.34
C TRP A 98 -15.72 16.27 -17.57
N HIS A 99 -14.47 16.70 -17.43
CA HIS A 99 -13.49 16.76 -18.52
C HIS A 99 -13.24 15.37 -19.12
N LEU A 100 -13.03 14.36 -18.26
CA LEU A 100 -12.85 12.97 -18.69
C LEU A 100 -14.10 12.41 -19.38
N ASN A 101 -15.30 12.81 -18.94
CA ASN A 101 -16.54 12.42 -19.60
C ASN A 101 -16.65 13.01 -21.02
N GLU A 102 -16.35 14.30 -21.17
CA GLU A 102 -16.48 15.00 -22.45
C GLU A 102 -15.41 14.57 -23.47
N HIS A 103 -14.18 14.35 -23.03
CA HIS A 103 -13.04 14.13 -23.94
C HIS A 103 -12.64 12.66 -24.08
N TYR A 104 -12.97 11.82 -23.09
CA TYR A 104 -12.57 10.40 -23.07
C TYR A 104 -13.74 9.45 -22.92
N GLY A 105 -14.99 9.94 -22.87
CA GLY A 105 -16.19 9.10 -22.69
C GLY A 105 -16.26 8.41 -21.33
N CYS A 106 -15.49 8.87 -20.34
CA CYS A 106 -15.48 8.30 -18.99
C CYS A 106 -16.81 8.57 -18.28
N ASN A 107 -17.57 7.55 -18.01
CA ASN A 107 -18.91 7.66 -17.39
C ASN A 107 -19.00 7.09 -15.98
N MET A 108 -17.90 6.55 -15.43
CA MET A 108 -17.87 5.98 -14.07
C MET A 108 -16.58 6.35 -13.34
N GLN A 109 -16.70 6.75 -12.07
CA GLN A 109 -15.57 7.04 -11.18
C GLN A 109 -15.57 6.08 -10.01
N PHE A 110 -14.39 5.53 -9.69
CA PHE A 110 -14.17 4.65 -8.53
C PHE A 110 -13.32 5.34 -7.47
N GLY A 111 -13.60 5.06 -6.20
CA GLY A 111 -12.79 5.57 -5.10
C GLY A 111 -13.04 4.83 -3.80
N GLY A 112 -12.31 5.19 -2.75
CA GLY A 112 -12.66 4.79 -1.39
C GLY A 112 -13.87 5.56 -0.86
N ASP A 113 -14.47 5.10 0.23
CA ASP A 113 -15.66 5.74 0.84
C ASP A 113 -15.41 7.21 1.19
N ASP A 114 -14.16 7.58 1.49
CA ASP A 114 -13.75 8.95 1.76
C ASP A 114 -13.83 9.87 0.52
N GLN A 115 -13.98 9.33 -0.69
CA GLN A 115 -14.13 10.06 -1.94
C GLN A 115 -15.59 10.24 -2.40
N TRP A 116 -16.54 9.64 -1.69
CA TRP A 116 -17.94 9.60 -2.09
C TRP A 116 -18.51 10.97 -2.48
N SER A 117 -18.36 11.96 -1.60
CA SER A 117 -18.89 13.32 -1.83
C SER A 117 -18.25 14.00 -3.05
N ASN A 118 -16.94 13.78 -3.28
CA ASN A 118 -16.24 14.36 -4.42
C ASN A 118 -16.71 13.73 -5.74
N MET A 119 -16.90 12.40 -5.75
CA MET A 119 -17.40 11.69 -6.93
C MET A 119 -18.84 12.08 -7.29
N LEU A 120 -19.72 12.17 -6.29
CA LEU A 120 -21.09 12.64 -6.51
C LEU A 120 -21.16 14.07 -7.03
N ALA A 121 -20.25 14.95 -6.59
CA ALA A 121 -20.14 16.30 -7.12
C ALA A 121 -19.83 16.28 -8.64
N GLY A 122 -19.00 15.32 -9.08
CA GLY A 122 -18.70 15.12 -10.50
C GLY A 122 -19.86 14.58 -11.30
N THR A 123 -20.59 13.58 -10.79
CA THR A 123 -21.80 13.05 -11.47
C THR A 123 -22.86 14.14 -11.64
N GLU A 124 -23.07 14.98 -10.60
CA GLU A 124 -24.02 16.10 -10.66
C GLU A 124 -23.56 17.19 -11.64
N LEU A 125 -22.25 17.47 -11.71
CA LEU A 125 -21.71 18.44 -12.68
C LEU A 125 -21.94 17.95 -14.11
N ILE A 126 -21.66 16.68 -14.41
CA ILE A 126 -21.90 16.07 -15.73
C ILE A 126 -23.38 16.18 -16.10
N ARG A 127 -24.27 15.84 -15.18
CA ARG A 127 -25.71 15.93 -15.38
C ARG A 127 -26.14 17.37 -15.72
N ARG A 128 -25.63 18.37 -15.00
CA ARG A 128 -26.00 19.79 -15.18
C ARG A 128 -25.42 20.39 -16.46
N LYS A 129 -24.17 20.05 -16.78
CA LYS A 129 -23.46 20.64 -17.90
C LYS A 129 -23.76 19.96 -19.23
N SER A 130 -23.86 18.64 -19.23
CA SER A 130 -23.94 17.82 -20.45
C SER A 130 -25.27 17.08 -20.60
N GLY A 131 -26.12 17.06 -19.56
CA GLY A 131 -27.36 16.29 -19.56
C GLY A 131 -27.16 14.77 -19.65
N LYS A 132 -25.93 14.29 -19.37
CA LYS A 132 -25.57 12.88 -19.45
C LYS A 132 -25.62 12.23 -18.07
N ASP A 133 -25.78 10.91 -18.03
CA ASP A 133 -25.66 10.12 -16.82
C ASP A 133 -24.19 9.74 -16.58
N ALA A 134 -23.77 9.83 -15.33
CA ALA A 134 -22.46 9.34 -14.87
C ALA A 134 -22.62 8.67 -13.51
N TYR A 135 -21.75 7.76 -13.21
CA TYR A 135 -21.86 6.84 -12.07
C TYR A 135 -20.66 6.97 -11.14
N ALA A 136 -20.89 6.73 -9.86
CA ALA A 136 -19.85 6.67 -8.84
C ALA A 136 -19.99 5.36 -8.06
N MET A 137 -18.85 4.71 -7.78
CA MET A 137 -18.81 3.51 -6.96
C MET A 137 -17.68 3.62 -5.94
N THR A 138 -17.97 3.30 -4.69
CA THR A 138 -16.96 3.24 -3.63
C THR A 138 -16.63 1.81 -3.26
N ILE A 139 -15.39 1.61 -2.84
CA ILE A 139 -14.88 0.38 -2.26
C ILE A 139 -14.49 0.68 -0.82
N THR A 140 -14.97 -0.14 0.10
CA THR A 140 -14.65 -0.02 1.53
C THR A 140 -13.14 -0.04 1.75
N LEU A 141 -12.65 0.86 2.59
CA LEU A 141 -11.23 0.89 2.94
C LEU A 141 -10.79 -0.42 3.59
N LEU A 142 -9.65 -0.94 3.16
CA LEU A 142 -9.05 -2.11 3.76
C LEU A 142 -8.45 -1.76 5.13
N LEU A 143 -9.22 -2.05 6.17
CA LEU A 143 -8.84 -1.86 7.56
C LEU A 143 -8.52 -3.22 8.18
N ASN A 144 -7.56 -3.25 9.12
CA ASN A 144 -7.35 -4.43 9.95
C ASN A 144 -8.43 -4.54 11.04
N SER A 145 -8.41 -5.62 11.81
CA SER A 145 -9.34 -5.89 12.93
C SER A 145 -9.34 -4.80 14.02
N GLU A 146 -8.26 -4.01 14.12
CA GLU A 146 -8.16 -2.85 15.02
C GLU A 146 -8.72 -1.55 14.40
N GLY A 147 -9.26 -1.57 13.20
CA GLY A 147 -9.75 -0.39 12.48
C GLY A 147 -8.65 0.51 11.86
N LYS A 148 -7.41 0.02 11.79
CA LYS A 148 -6.28 0.75 11.17
C LYS A 148 -6.13 0.37 9.70
N LYS A 149 -5.73 1.34 8.86
CA LYS A 149 -5.47 1.09 7.43
C LYS A 149 -4.36 0.03 7.28
N MET A 150 -4.62 -1.03 6.53
CA MET A 150 -3.63 -2.06 6.21
C MET A 150 -2.54 -1.52 5.26
N GLY A 151 -1.44 -2.27 5.14
CA GLY A 151 -0.30 -1.88 4.32
C GLY A 151 0.67 -0.90 5.01
N LYS A 152 0.40 -0.50 6.26
CA LYS A 152 1.32 0.28 7.09
C LYS A 152 1.81 -0.57 8.25
N THR A 153 3.12 -0.67 8.40
CA THR A 153 3.79 -1.34 9.51
C THR A 153 4.56 -0.33 10.35
N ALA A 154 5.07 -0.75 11.50
CA ALA A 154 5.99 0.06 12.30
C ALA A 154 7.27 0.45 11.52
N LYS A 155 7.62 -0.32 10.48
CA LYS A 155 8.75 -0.07 9.57
C LYS A 155 8.38 0.80 8.35
N GLY A 156 7.15 1.23 8.21
CA GLY A 156 6.64 2.00 7.08
C GLY A 156 5.63 1.25 6.21
N ALA A 157 5.48 1.67 4.97
CA ALA A 157 4.54 1.04 4.03
C ALA A 157 5.10 -0.30 3.50
N VAL A 158 4.19 -1.24 3.22
CA VAL A 158 4.50 -2.44 2.42
C VAL A 158 4.35 -2.05 0.96
N TRP A 159 5.47 -2.02 0.24
CA TRP A 159 5.53 -1.54 -1.12
C TRP A 159 5.32 -2.69 -2.12
N LEU A 160 4.69 -2.38 -3.26
CA LEU A 160 4.61 -3.29 -4.40
C LEU A 160 5.95 -3.34 -5.18
N ASP A 161 6.81 -2.33 -5.00
CA ASP A 161 8.15 -2.27 -5.58
C ASP A 161 9.10 -3.20 -4.80
N GLU A 162 9.64 -4.20 -5.47
CA GLU A 162 10.54 -5.20 -4.88
C GLU A 162 11.87 -4.64 -4.35
N ASN A 163 12.28 -3.45 -4.83
CA ASN A 163 13.47 -2.78 -4.32
C ASN A 163 13.23 -2.12 -2.96
N LYS A 164 11.96 -1.89 -2.58
CA LYS A 164 11.55 -1.30 -1.30
C LYS A 164 11.03 -2.34 -0.31
N THR A 165 10.31 -3.34 -0.81
CA THR A 165 9.82 -4.49 -0.03
C THR A 165 10.11 -5.75 -0.84
N SER A 166 11.06 -6.58 -0.39
CA SER A 166 11.41 -7.80 -1.11
C SER A 166 10.20 -8.73 -1.24
N PRO A 167 10.14 -9.60 -2.27
CA PRO A 167 9.07 -10.59 -2.40
C PRO A 167 8.91 -11.47 -1.16
N TYR A 168 10.02 -11.80 -0.47
CA TYR A 168 9.98 -12.53 0.79
C TYR A 168 9.35 -11.71 1.93
N ASP A 169 9.76 -10.44 2.11
CA ASP A 169 9.19 -9.58 3.14
C ASP A 169 7.70 -9.29 2.86
N PHE A 170 7.32 -9.16 1.57
CA PHE A 170 5.94 -9.03 1.13
C PHE A 170 5.12 -10.28 1.47
N TYR A 171 5.64 -11.47 1.14
CA TYR A 171 5.03 -12.75 1.53
C TYR A 171 4.87 -12.87 3.04
N GLN A 172 5.91 -12.55 3.81
CA GLN A 172 5.88 -12.61 5.27
C GLN A 172 4.88 -11.63 5.89
N TYR A 173 4.69 -10.46 5.30
CA TYR A 173 3.67 -9.52 5.75
C TYR A 173 2.28 -10.15 5.70
N TRP A 174 1.90 -10.73 4.56
CA TRP A 174 0.60 -11.36 4.37
C TRP A 174 0.46 -12.67 5.16
N ARG A 175 1.53 -13.41 5.32
CA ARG A 175 1.59 -14.62 6.16
C ARG A 175 1.37 -14.34 7.64
N ASN A 176 1.63 -13.11 8.10
CA ASN A 176 1.55 -12.68 9.49
C ASN A 176 0.37 -11.73 9.78
N VAL A 177 -0.61 -11.60 8.90
CA VAL A 177 -1.85 -10.86 9.21
C VAL A 177 -2.63 -11.57 10.33
N ASP A 178 -3.43 -10.79 11.04
CA ASP A 178 -4.26 -11.34 12.12
C ASP A 178 -5.27 -12.35 11.57
N ASP A 179 -5.55 -13.39 12.35
CA ASP A 179 -6.45 -14.49 11.96
C ASP A 179 -7.82 -13.96 11.50
N ALA A 180 -8.35 -12.97 12.21
CA ALA A 180 -9.62 -12.34 11.91
C ALA A 180 -9.65 -11.59 10.57
N ASP A 181 -8.51 -11.21 10.04
CA ASP A 181 -8.41 -10.44 8.79
C ASP A 181 -8.19 -11.31 7.55
N VAL A 182 -7.80 -12.59 7.73
CA VAL A 182 -7.37 -13.46 6.63
C VAL A 182 -8.44 -13.61 5.56
N MET A 183 -9.65 -14.04 5.92
CA MET A 183 -10.72 -14.29 4.95
C MET A 183 -11.19 -13.00 4.27
N LYS A 184 -11.23 -11.89 5.01
CA LYS A 184 -11.50 -10.57 4.42
C LYS A 184 -10.46 -10.20 3.36
N CYS A 185 -9.17 -10.40 3.65
CA CYS A 185 -8.10 -10.13 2.69
C CYS A 185 -8.18 -11.05 1.47
N ILE A 186 -8.48 -12.34 1.65
CA ILE A 186 -8.68 -13.29 0.55
C ILE A 186 -9.80 -12.81 -0.37
N LYS A 187 -10.96 -12.45 0.18
CA LYS A 187 -12.12 -11.97 -0.59
C LYS A 187 -11.85 -10.67 -1.35
N MET A 188 -11.14 -9.74 -0.73
CA MET A 188 -10.96 -8.41 -1.28
C MET A 188 -9.76 -8.27 -2.23
N LEU A 189 -8.72 -9.08 -2.06
CA LEU A 189 -7.43 -8.84 -2.69
C LEU A 189 -6.98 -9.97 -3.63
N THR A 190 -7.67 -11.11 -3.65
CA THR A 190 -7.29 -12.23 -4.52
C THR A 190 -8.32 -12.47 -5.61
N PHE A 191 -7.92 -13.20 -6.65
CA PHE A 191 -8.80 -13.69 -7.71
C PHE A 191 -9.17 -15.17 -7.54
N ILE A 192 -9.07 -15.69 -6.31
CA ILE A 192 -9.53 -17.05 -5.98
C ILE A 192 -11.03 -17.13 -6.28
N PRO A 193 -11.51 -18.19 -6.97
CA PRO A 193 -12.93 -18.38 -7.23
C PRO A 193 -13.78 -18.37 -5.95
N MET A 194 -14.93 -17.72 -5.97
CA MET A 194 -15.81 -17.60 -4.80
C MET A 194 -16.18 -18.96 -4.20
N GLN A 195 -16.43 -19.97 -5.04
CA GLN A 195 -16.70 -21.33 -4.57
C GLN A 195 -15.56 -21.85 -3.66
N THR A 196 -14.31 -21.67 -4.07
CA THR A 196 -13.14 -22.06 -3.25
C THR A 196 -13.06 -21.24 -1.95
N ILE A 197 -13.39 -19.95 -2.01
CA ILE A 197 -13.42 -19.08 -0.83
C ILE A 197 -14.50 -19.55 0.16
N ASP A 198 -15.69 -19.90 -0.34
CA ASP A 198 -16.79 -20.43 0.49
C ASP A 198 -16.42 -21.77 1.15
N GLU A 199 -15.73 -22.65 0.41
CA GLU A 199 -15.17 -23.88 0.98
C GLU A 199 -14.16 -23.59 2.09
N MET A 200 -13.26 -22.59 1.87
CA MET A 200 -12.26 -22.19 2.87
C MET A 200 -12.90 -21.58 4.12
N GLU A 201 -14.05 -20.90 4.02
CA GLU A 201 -14.78 -20.41 5.19
C GLU A 201 -15.25 -21.54 6.10
N GLY A 202 -15.63 -22.69 5.53
CA GLY A 202 -16.02 -23.89 6.24
C GLY A 202 -14.87 -24.69 6.87
N TRP A 203 -13.60 -24.28 6.64
CA TRP A 203 -12.47 -25.01 7.22
C TRP A 203 -12.37 -24.77 8.74
N ASP A 204 -11.96 -25.83 9.44
CA ASP A 204 -11.65 -25.78 10.87
C ASP A 204 -10.59 -24.69 11.20
N ASP A 205 -10.70 -24.07 12.37
CA ASP A 205 -9.81 -23.01 12.83
C ASP A 205 -8.33 -23.44 12.90
N SER A 206 -8.05 -24.74 13.11
CA SER A 206 -6.68 -25.28 13.08
C SER A 206 -6.00 -25.08 11.71
N ARG A 207 -6.77 -24.90 10.63
CA ARG A 207 -6.26 -24.63 9.28
C ARG A 207 -6.02 -23.15 8.97
N ILE A 208 -6.06 -22.27 9.97
CA ILE A 208 -5.83 -20.83 9.75
C ILE A 208 -4.47 -20.55 9.11
N ASN A 209 -3.45 -21.32 9.48
CA ASN A 209 -2.12 -21.18 8.89
C ASN A 209 -2.09 -21.53 7.40
N GLU A 210 -2.89 -22.47 6.96
CA GLU A 210 -3.03 -22.82 5.54
C GLU A 210 -3.72 -21.69 4.77
N LYS A 211 -4.80 -21.12 5.31
CA LYS A 211 -5.46 -19.93 4.74
C LYS A 211 -4.47 -18.76 4.58
N LYS A 212 -3.63 -18.52 5.59
CA LYS A 212 -2.57 -17.48 5.53
C LYS A 212 -1.50 -17.78 4.49
N GLU A 213 -1.14 -19.05 4.29
CA GLU A 213 -0.20 -19.43 3.23
C GLU A 213 -0.76 -19.17 1.85
N ILE A 214 -2.04 -19.53 1.63
CA ILE A 214 -2.75 -19.28 0.38
C ILE A 214 -2.82 -17.77 0.11
N LEU A 215 -3.24 -16.97 1.09
CA LEU A 215 -3.29 -15.51 0.96
C LEU A 215 -1.93 -14.93 0.58
N ALA A 216 -0.88 -15.28 1.32
CA ALA A 216 0.47 -14.76 1.08
C ALA A 216 1.00 -15.18 -0.29
N TYR A 217 0.76 -16.42 -0.69
CA TYR A 217 1.17 -16.94 -1.98
C TYR A 217 0.47 -16.23 -3.14
N GLU A 218 -0.87 -16.16 -3.10
CA GLU A 218 -1.65 -15.55 -4.18
C GLU A 218 -1.33 -14.05 -4.34
N LEU A 219 -1.18 -13.32 -3.25
CA LEU A 219 -0.81 -11.91 -3.33
C LEU A 219 0.63 -11.70 -3.81
N THR A 220 1.57 -12.53 -3.37
CA THR A 220 2.96 -12.44 -3.84
C THR A 220 3.05 -12.81 -5.32
N LYS A 221 2.31 -13.83 -5.77
CA LYS A 221 2.19 -14.21 -7.17
C LYS A 221 1.61 -13.09 -8.03
N LEU A 222 0.53 -12.46 -7.55
CA LEU A 222 -0.12 -11.34 -8.23
C LEU A 222 0.83 -10.16 -8.43
N VAL A 223 1.62 -9.82 -7.39
CA VAL A 223 2.48 -8.63 -7.39
C VAL A 223 3.86 -8.90 -7.98
N HIS A 224 4.46 -10.03 -7.71
CA HIS A 224 5.87 -10.32 -8.03
C HIS A 224 6.07 -11.46 -9.03
N GLY A 225 4.98 -12.13 -9.41
CA GLY A 225 4.99 -13.28 -10.32
C GLY A 225 5.16 -14.63 -9.62
N GLU A 226 4.82 -15.69 -10.34
CA GLU A 226 4.76 -17.07 -9.84
C GLU A 226 6.11 -17.55 -9.26
N GLU A 227 7.20 -17.36 -10.01
CA GLU A 227 8.52 -17.83 -9.61
C GLU A 227 8.96 -17.23 -8.26
N LYS A 228 8.82 -15.92 -8.09
CA LYS A 228 9.18 -15.22 -6.86
C LYS A 228 8.29 -15.60 -5.68
N ALA A 229 7.02 -15.92 -5.95
CA ALA A 229 6.10 -16.41 -4.93
C ALA A 229 6.50 -17.81 -4.43
N GLN A 230 6.87 -18.71 -5.33
CA GLN A 230 7.36 -20.05 -4.98
C GLN A 230 8.65 -19.99 -4.17
N ILE A 231 9.58 -19.12 -4.56
CA ILE A 231 10.83 -18.89 -3.82
C ILE A 231 10.51 -18.36 -2.42
N ALA A 232 9.68 -17.33 -2.31
CA ALA A 232 9.33 -16.73 -1.03
C ALA A 232 8.61 -17.73 -0.10
N GLN A 233 7.70 -18.56 -0.64
CA GLN A 233 7.04 -19.61 0.12
C GLN A 233 8.03 -20.68 0.61
N SER A 234 8.94 -21.12 -0.27
CA SER A 234 9.95 -22.11 0.07
C SER A 234 10.89 -21.59 1.17
N GLN A 235 11.32 -20.34 1.07
CA GLN A 235 12.13 -19.67 2.09
C GLN A 235 11.38 -19.55 3.42
N ALA A 236 10.08 -19.21 3.38
CA ALA A 236 9.26 -19.14 4.58
C ALA A 236 9.11 -20.51 5.26
N LYS A 237 8.87 -21.57 4.49
CA LYS A 237 8.80 -22.95 5.02
C LYS A 237 10.14 -23.40 5.61
N ALA A 238 11.25 -23.06 4.97
CA ALA A 238 12.58 -23.35 5.48
C ALA A 238 12.88 -22.67 6.82
N ALA A 239 12.43 -21.44 6.98
CA ALA A 239 12.62 -20.68 8.22
C ALA A 239 11.89 -21.29 9.43
N PHE A 240 10.84 -22.09 9.20
CA PHE A 240 10.01 -22.67 10.26
C PHE A 240 10.12 -24.18 10.44
N GLY A 241 10.71 -24.92 9.49
CA GLY A 241 10.65 -26.38 9.48
C GLY A 241 11.92 -27.15 9.07
N GLY A 242 13.02 -26.48 8.85
CA GLY A 242 14.32 -27.09 8.48
C GLY A 242 14.33 -27.66 7.06
N GLY A 243 15.32 -27.25 6.25
CA GLY A 243 15.65 -27.88 4.98
C GLY A 243 15.49 -27.05 3.71
N GLY A 244 15.26 -25.75 3.79
CA GLY A 244 15.23 -24.88 2.61
C GLY A 244 16.27 -23.74 2.66
N GLN A 245 16.45 -23.02 1.54
CA GLN A 245 17.33 -21.85 1.49
C GLN A 245 16.71 -20.68 2.28
N LEU A 246 17.39 -20.22 3.33
CA LEU A 246 17.03 -19.01 4.05
C LEU A 246 17.26 -17.77 3.16
N PRO A 247 16.46 -16.69 3.33
CA PRO A 247 16.70 -15.45 2.62
C PRO A 247 18.09 -14.90 2.97
N GLU A 248 18.84 -14.50 1.94
CA GLU A 248 20.16 -13.91 2.11
C GLU A 248 20.04 -12.39 2.23
N LYS A 249 20.79 -11.80 3.17
CA LYS A 249 20.98 -10.35 3.32
C LYS A 249 22.44 -10.01 3.06
N ILE A 250 22.68 -9.24 2.00
CA ILE A 250 24.03 -8.75 1.67
C ILE A 250 24.37 -7.60 2.60
N VAL A 251 25.48 -7.71 3.31
CA VAL A 251 25.96 -6.73 4.28
C VAL A 251 27.36 -6.27 3.91
N LYS A 252 27.49 -4.96 3.66
CA LYS A 252 28.78 -4.29 3.44
C LYS A 252 29.20 -3.60 4.73
N THR A 253 30.22 -4.12 5.38
CA THR A 253 30.76 -3.53 6.62
C THR A 253 32.20 -3.95 6.85
N ASP A 254 33.03 -3.01 7.25
CA ASP A 254 34.44 -3.29 7.59
C ASP A 254 34.58 -3.97 8.96
N ASN A 255 33.53 -3.93 9.77
CA ASN A 255 33.53 -4.57 11.10
C ASN A 255 32.17 -5.32 11.30
N PRO A 256 32.10 -6.60 10.89
CA PRO A 256 30.88 -7.40 10.92
C PRO A 256 30.57 -7.91 12.33
N THR A 257 30.22 -7.02 13.26
CA THR A 257 29.67 -7.40 14.56
C THR A 257 28.16 -7.60 14.47
N VAL A 258 27.57 -8.39 15.38
CA VAL A 258 26.13 -8.66 15.39
C VAL A 258 25.31 -7.37 15.41
N ILE A 259 25.75 -6.36 16.15
CA ILE A 259 25.04 -5.08 16.21
C ILE A 259 25.11 -4.33 14.87
N SER A 260 26.28 -4.27 14.22
CA SER A 260 26.42 -3.61 12.92
C SER A 260 25.65 -4.33 11.83
N VAL A 261 25.70 -5.65 11.82
CA VAL A 261 24.99 -6.50 10.85
C VAL A 261 23.45 -6.36 11.01
N LEU A 262 22.94 -6.37 12.25
CA LEU A 262 21.49 -6.19 12.49
C LEU A 262 20.96 -4.88 11.92
N VAL A 263 21.74 -3.81 11.98
CA VAL A 263 21.33 -2.49 11.46
C VAL A 263 21.56 -2.41 9.96
N THR A 264 22.73 -2.80 9.44
CA THR A 264 23.06 -2.71 8.02
C THR A 264 22.17 -3.64 7.17
N ALA A 265 21.84 -4.83 7.69
CA ALA A 265 20.89 -5.74 7.03
C ALA A 265 19.42 -5.28 7.11
N GLY A 266 19.13 -4.15 7.79
CA GLY A 266 17.78 -3.65 7.99
C GLY A 266 16.91 -4.53 8.91
N ILE A 267 17.52 -5.38 9.72
CA ILE A 267 16.82 -6.22 10.70
C ILE A 267 16.40 -5.37 11.91
N CYS A 268 17.21 -4.40 12.29
CA CYS A 268 16.91 -3.39 13.31
C CYS A 268 17.04 -1.98 12.71
N MET A 269 16.22 -1.05 13.18
CA MET A 269 16.21 0.34 12.68
C MET A 269 17.34 1.19 13.27
N SER A 270 17.92 0.76 14.38
CA SER A 270 19.00 1.51 15.05
C SER A 270 19.84 0.61 15.96
N ASN A 271 21.06 1.08 16.27
CA ASN A 271 21.94 0.42 17.24
C ASN A 271 21.27 0.31 18.63
N GLY A 272 20.43 1.28 19.01
CA GLY A 272 19.71 1.25 20.27
C GLY A 272 18.65 0.14 20.32
N GLU A 273 17.93 -0.11 19.21
CA GLU A 273 17.01 -1.23 19.09
C GLU A 273 17.75 -2.57 19.12
N ALA A 274 18.83 -2.69 18.36
CA ALA A 274 19.64 -3.91 18.32
C ALA A 274 20.19 -4.28 19.70
N ARG A 275 20.73 -3.32 20.46
CA ARG A 275 21.22 -3.55 21.81
C ARG A 275 20.14 -4.04 22.76
N ARG A 276 18.98 -3.38 22.78
CA ARG A 276 17.85 -3.82 23.62
C ARG A 276 17.38 -5.21 23.29
N LEU A 277 17.31 -5.52 21.99
CA LEU A 277 16.87 -6.82 21.50
C LEU A 277 17.82 -7.95 21.90
N ILE A 278 19.15 -7.72 21.82
CA ILE A 278 20.18 -8.65 22.29
C ILE A 278 20.07 -8.85 23.79
N GLN A 279 19.96 -7.77 24.57
CA GLN A 279 19.82 -7.84 26.03
C GLN A 279 18.56 -8.61 26.49
N GLN A 280 17.48 -8.53 25.72
CA GLN A 280 16.23 -9.28 25.96
C GLN A 280 16.30 -10.73 25.48
N GLY A 281 17.43 -11.19 24.94
CA GLY A 281 17.60 -12.53 24.39
C GLY A 281 16.78 -12.79 23.12
N GLY A 282 16.43 -11.72 22.40
CA GLY A 282 15.64 -11.78 21.18
C GLY A 282 16.44 -12.02 19.90
N VAL A 283 17.77 -12.23 20.01
CA VAL A 283 18.66 -12.51 18.88
C VAL A 283 19.42 -13.80 19.11
N SER A 284 19.49 -14.66 18.09
CA SER A 284 20.43 -15.77 18.05
C SER A 284 21.18 -15.80 16.72
N VAL A 285 22.38 -16.36 16.75
CA VAL A 285 23.24 -16.62 15.59
C VAL A 285 23.52 -18.12 15.55
N ASN A 286 23.21 -18.77 14.43
CA ASN A 286 23.34 -20.21 14.25
C ASN A 286 22.70 -20.98 15.44
N ASP A 287 21.45 -20.63 15.78
CA ASP A 287 20.66 -21.18 16.88
C ASP A 287 21.19 -20.89 18.31
N SER A 288 22.35 -20.24 18.45
CA SER A 288 22.92 -19.84 19.74
C SER A 288 22.48 -18.45 20.14
N LYS A 289 21.93 -18.26 21.35
CA LYS A 289 21.52 -16.94 21.84
C LYS A 289 22.73 -16.00 21.96
N VAL A 290 22.56 -14.80 21.43
CA VAL A 290 23.58 -13.74 21.48
C VAL A 290 23.42 -12.97 22.79
N THR A 291 24.52 -12.85 23.52
CA THR A 291 24.66 -12.02 24.74
C THR A 291 25.67 -10.90 24.57
N ASP A 292 26.64 -11.07 23.67
CA ASP A 292 27.66 -10.06 23.34
C ASP A 292 27.25 -9.27 22.10
N ILE A 293 27.14 -7.96 22.24
CA ILE A 293 26.82 -7.03 21.15
C ILE A 293 27.92 -6.94 20.09
N ASN A 294 29.17 -7.30 20.44
CA ASN A 294 30.33 -7.28 19.58
C ASN A 294 30.66 -8.66 19.01
N LEU A 295 29.80 -9.65 19.18
CA LEU A 295 30.00 -10.97 18.58
C LEU A 295 30.27 -10.82 17.08
N PRO A 296 31.42 -11.31 16.57
CA PRO A 296 31.72 -11.24 15.14
C PRO A 296 30.78 -12.17 14.37
N ILE A 297 30.34 -11.72 13.21
CA ILE A 297 29.50 -12.46 12.27
C ILE A 297 30.36 -12.87 11.09
N ALA A 298 30.30 -14.15 10.73
CA ALA A 298 30.97 -14.70 9.55
C ALA A 298 30.04 -14.73 8.33
N ASP A 299 30.64 -14.83 7.14
CA ASP A 299 29.88 -15.06 5.92
C ASP A 299 29.14 -16.39 5.99
N GLY A 300 27.86 -16.39 5.66
CA GLY A 300 26.98 -17.56 5.75
C GLY A 300 26.29 -17.77 7.11
N ASP A 301 26.62 -16.98 8.15
CA ASP A 301 25.93 -17.06 9.45
C ASP A 301 24.44 -16.78 9.31
N VAL A 302 23.65 -17.50 10.11
CA VAL A 302 22.18 -17.34 10.17
C VAL A 302 21.79 -16.55 11.40
N ILE A 303 21.16 -15.40 11.20
CA ILE A 303 20.64 -14.56 12.28
C ILE A 303 19.13 -14.78 12.43
N HIS A 304 18.71 -14.99 13.66
CA HIS A 304 17.30 -15.05 14.06
C HIS A 304 16.94 -13.85 14.95
N LYS A 305 15.85 -13.11 14.60
CA LYS A 305 15.24 -12.10 15.47
C LYS A 305 13.87 -12.58 15.91
N GLY A 306 13.80 -13.07 17.14
CA GLY A 306 12.60 -13.72 17.67
C GLY A 306 12.19 -14.94 16.83
N LYS A 307 10.89 -15.19 16.75
CA LYS A 307 10.32 -16.32 15.98
C LYS A 307 9.98 -15.99 14.53
N LYS A 308 10.19 -14.74 14.10
CA LYS A 308 9.63 -14.25 12.81
C LYS A 308 10.65 -13.89 11.75
N VAL A 309 11.90 -13.67 12.12
CA VAL A 309 12.96 -13.26 11.17
C VAL A 309 14.10 -14.24 11.24
N HIS A 310 14.39 -14.88 10.10
CA HIS A 310 15.47 -15.84 9.92
C HIS A 310 16.17 -15.51 8.61
N VAL A 311 17.43 -15.07 8.67
CA VAL A 311 18.17 -14.61 7.50
C VAL A 311 19.60 -15.14 7.52
N ARG A 312 20.12 -15.50 6.35
CA ARG A 312 21.52 -15.80 6.15
C ARG A 312 22.26 -14.52 5.78
N ILE A 313 23.39 -14.29 6.39
CA ILE A 313 24.23 -13.11 6.12
C ILE A 313 25.24 -13.46 5.05
N LYS A 314 25.34 -12.58 4.04
CA LYS A 314 26.38 -12.61 3.02
C LYS A 314 27.20 -11.34 3.14
N LEU A 315 28.44 -11.49 3.56
CA LEU A 315 29.39 -10.38 3.69
C LEU A 315 30.04 -10.07 2.34
N THR A 316 30.16 -8.77 1.99
CA THR A 316 30.79 -8.32 0.73
C THR A 316 31.65 -7.07 0.96
#